data_b18dc1a95bcea672cabed3002890b0ff
#
_entry.id   b18dc1a95bcea672cabed3002890b0ff
#
_cell.length_a   1.000
_cell.length_b   1.000
_cell.length_c   1.000
_cell.angle_alpha   90.00
_cell.angle_beta   90.00
_cell.angle_gamma   90.00
#
_symmetry.space_group_name_H-M   'P 1'
#
loop_
_entity.id
_entity.type
_entity.pdbx_description
1 polymer ?
#
loop_
_entity_poly.entity_id
_entity_poly.type
_entity_poly.pdbx_seq_one_letter_code
_entity_poly.pdbx_strand_id
1 'polypeptide(L)'
;DGFPLYYINHLGGFTSLFDPEAVKNFKLYKGGFPARYGNRLSSVLDVSLKEGDKFQRRNTLTLGLISGSFSSEGPAFKEKGSYFISLRRMWLDFLTRPASYLVFERSSIGYNFYDFNSKIIYQPSPSDKFFFSLFSGDDNLMLDYRNKLFSPGVRSYQRNRWGNFLTASRWEHTFSPQLVLNTRLSFTKYRFLDKDYYRNEPLKTGFNNDFRSRIRDFGWNNDLDIFLSNHWQVKAGAALVLHLFEPGNTKIRNYAKGEVFSDKAFSNLTPVWESTLYIENPVSFNRLNLNAGFRLAGFYLKNKTYLYPETRFSSSLELFKNIRLKTSYAEMHQLVHMFENQVAGFGTEFFFPSTASIAPSWSRIASMGLEKETENYQSGIDFYLKKMGNLVSMKEGESFQGNAIDWEGRVVQGTGRAKGMELFLRKKTGDLTGWISYSLAKANRRFPGINEGKPFPFSFDRRHQLNLVVSYQLSEEWKFAADWVYGTGYPITLAIGKQTILTPAYYNGEITDLYKNHSSGEYYGGRNGFRMKDYHRLDIGFTHTRQKYGKERIWNFSVYNVYNRQNPYYYFYKERKPWQGDYTTELYQASFIPIFPSVSYTLKF
;
A
#
# COMPACT_ATOMS: atom_id res chain seq x y z
N ASP A 1 -0.09 -1.38 16.03
CA ASP A 1 -0.94 -1.86 17.12
C ASP A 1 -1.38 -3.34 16.95
N GLY A 2 -0.84 -4.07 15.94
CA GLY A 2 -1.08 -5.50 15.74
C GLY A 2 -2.37 -5.87 15.00
N PHE A 3 -2.97 -4.94 14.27
CA PHE A 3 -4.17 -5.17 13.46
C PHE A 3 -3.87 -4.95 11.98
N PRO A 4 -4.37 -5.80 11.05
CA PRO A 4 -4.07 -5.69 9.63
C PRO A 4 -4.79 -4.51 8.97
N LEU A 5 -4.08 -3.80 8.08
CA LEU A 5 -4.63 -2.85 7.12
C LEU A 5 -4.30 -3.32 5.71
N TYR A 6 -5.23 -3.11 4.76
CA TYR A 6 -5.08 -3.59 3.39
C TYR A 6 -4.39 -2.59 2.47
N TYR A 7 -4.83 -1.35 2.49
CA TYR A 7 -4.23 -0.28 1.68
C TYR A 7 -3.57 0.74 2.60
N ILE A 8 -2.31 1.11 2.34
CA ILE A 8 -1.48 1.86 3.28
C ILE A 8 -0.95 3.19 2.75
N ASN A 9 -1.42 3.62 1.58
CA ASN A 9 -0.95 4.84 0.92
C ASN A 9 -2.11 5.70 0.46
N HIS A 10 -1.86 7.02 0.36
CA HIS A 10 -2.72 7.97 -0.33
C HIS A 10 -2.09 8.40 -1.64
N LEU A 11 -2.90 8.91 -2.56
CA LEU A 11 -2.49 9.51 -3.84
C LEU A 11 -1.50 8.60 -4.60
N GLY A 12 -1.84 7.31 -4.76
CA GLY A 12 -0.98 6.37 -5.50
C GLY A 12 0.42 6.15 -4.91
N GLY A 13 0.59 6.34 -3.61
CA GLY A 13 1.87 6.13 -2.91
C GLY A 13 2.67 7.42 -2.62
N PHE A 14 2.16 8.59 -2.95
CA PHE A 14 2.85 9.86 -2.66
C PHE A 14 2.76 10.28 -1.19
N THR A 15 1.73 9.85 -0.48
CA THR A 15 1.54 10.19 0.93
C THR A 15 1.24 8.93 1.73
N SER A 16 1.85 8.82 2.91
CA SER A 16 1.58 7.72 3.84
C SER A 16 0.16 7.81 4.42
N LEU A 17 -0.50 6.66 4.61
CA LEU A 17 -1.73 6.55 5.38
C LEU A 17 -1.54 6.99 6.84
N PHE A 18 -0.34 6.80 7.38
CA PHE A 18 -0.04 7.14 8.76
C PHE A 18 0.34 8.61 8.88
N ASP A 19 -0.47 9.36 9.64
CA ASP A 19 -0.13 10.73 10.03
C ASP A 19 1.12 10.69 10.94
N PRO A 20 2.23 11.39 10.61
CA PRO A 20 3.41 11.44 11.47
C PRO A 20 3.12 11.86 12.92
N GLU A 21 2.14 12.77 13.12
CA GLU A 21 1.73 13.21 14.47
C GLU A 21 1.01 12.12 15.27
N ALA A 22 0.44 11.11 14.60
CA ALA A 22 -0.24 9.98 15.24
C ALA A 22 0.68 8.80 15.56
N VAL A 23 1.83 8.70 14.91
CA VAL A 23 2.75 7.56 15.07
C VAL A 23 3.63 7.73 16.30
N LYS A 24 3.66 6.70 17.16
CA LYS A 24 4.59 6.57 18.29
C LYS A 24 5.91 5.97 17.85
N ASN A 25 5.84 4.83 17.17
CA ASN A 25 6.99 4.15 16.57
C ASN A 25 6.55 3.20 15.44
N PHE A 26 7.52 2.72 14.70
CA PHE A 26 7.32 1.65 13.72
C PHE A 26 8.48 0.65 13.79
N LYS A 27 8.17 -0.62 13.49
CA LYS A 27 9.14 -1.71 13.37
C LYS A 27 8.96 -2.37 12.01
N LEU A 28 10.04 -2.40 11.24
CA LEU A 28 10.07 -3.09 9.95
C LEU A 28 10.83 -4.41 10.11
N TYR A 29 10.13 -5.52 9.88
CA TYR A 29 10.73 -6.84 9.78
C TYR A 29 10.92 -7.18 8.30
N LYS A 30 12.14 -7.19 7.81
CA LYS A 30 12.50 -7.53 6.43
C LYS A 30 12.60 -9.04 6.20
N GLY A 31 12.93 -9.79 7.25
CA GLY A 31 13.00 -11.24 7.33
C GLY A 31 12.97 -11.65 8.80
N GLY A 32 12.93 -12.95 9.11
CA GLY A 32 12.92 -13.43 10.48
C GLY A 32 11.78 -12.90 11.34
N PHE A 33 10.59 -12.78 10.76
CA PHE A 33 9.45 -12.24 11.51
C PHE A 33 9.06 -13.17 12.64
N PRO A 34 8.58 -12.62 13.77
CA PRO A 34 7.95 -13.40 14.83
C PRO A 34 6.80 -14.29 14.31
N ALA A 35 6.63 -15.49 14.88
CA ALA A 35 5.60 -16.45 14.45
C ALA A 35 4.17 -15.96 14.65
N ARG A 36 3.96 -14.95 15.51
CA ARG A 36 2.67 -14.27 15.66
C ARG A 36 2.20 -13.56 14.40
N TYR A 37 3.10 -13.16 13.48
CA TYR A 37 2.75 -12.56 12.20
C TYR A 37 2.63 -13.62 11.11
N GLY A 38 1.58 -13.58 10.32
CA GLY A 38 1.32 -14.50 9.22
C GLY A 38 0.44 -13.89 8.14
N ASN A 39 -0.04 -14.75 7.23
CA ASN A 39 -0.92 -14.41 6.12
C ASN A 39 -0.36 -13.28 5.24
N ARG A 40 0.97 -13.24 5.07
CA ARG A 40 1.70 -12.32 4.18
C ARG A 40 2.94 -13.03 3.65
N LEU A 41 3.47 -12.58 2.50
CA LEU A 41 4.58 -13.25 1.80
C LEU A 41 5.92 -12.52 1.92
N SER A 42 5.97 -11.35 2.55
CA SER A 42 7.16 -10.50 2.50
C SER A 42 7.51 -9.92 3.87
N SER A 43 7.68 -8.62 3.96
CA SER A 43 7.99 -7.89 5.18
C SER A 43 6.75 -7.60 6.01
N VAL A 44 6.95 -7.32 7.28
CA VAL A 44 5.92 -6.82 8.19
C VAL A 44 6.33 -5.43 8.68
N LEU A 45 5.46 -4.45 8.48
CA LEU A 45 5.58 -3.13 9.09
C LEU A 45 4.57 -3.02 10.21
N ASP A 46 5.04 -3.04 11.45
CA ASP A 46 4.22 -2.84 12.64
C ASP A 46 4.29 -1.37 13.06
N VAL A 47 3.16 -0.68 13.00
CA VAL A 47 3.01 0.73 13.35
C VAL A 47 2.23 0.85 14.65
N SER A 48 2.83 1.50 15.64
CA SER A 48 2.18 1.80 16.92
C SER A 48 1.77 3.26 16.96
N LEU A 49 0.49 3.52 17.26
CA LEU A 49 -0.03 4.86 17.44
C LEU A 49 0.29 5.41 18.84
N LYS A 50 0.35 6.73 18.97
CA LYS A 50 0.48 7.42 20.27
C LYS A 50 -0.62 6.96 21.22
N GLU A 51 -0.27 6.89 22.48
CA GLU A 51 -1.15 6.44 23.57
C GLU A 51 -1.79 7.59 24.34
N GLY A 52 -1.36 8.82 24.03
CA GLY A 52 -1.73 10.00 24.78
C GLY A 52 -0.95 10.17 26.08
N ASP A 53 -1.02 11.37 26.64
CA ASP A 53 -0.36 11.73 27.90
C ASP A 53 -1.38 11.58 29.07
N LYS A 54 -0.98 10.88 30.14
CA LYS A 54 -1.84 10.68 31.32
C LYS A 54 -1.94 11.91 32.23
N PHE A 55 -1.05 12.89 32.08
CA PHE A 55 -0.88 13.99 33.00
C PHE A 55 -1.15 15.36 32.38
N GLN A 56 -0.79 15.51 31.09
CA GLN A 56 -0.87 16.79 30.41
C GLN A 56 -1.71 16.71 29.15
N ARG A 57 -2.54 17.72 28.93
CA ARG A 57 -3.24 17.91 27.69
C ARG A 57 -2.34 18.64 26.71
N ARG A 58 -2.23 18.12 25.49
CA ARG A 58 -1.49 18.74 24.38
C ARG A 58 -2.32 18.72 23.12
N ASN A 59 -2.31 19.83 22.41
CA ASN A 59 -2.98 19.96 21.14
C ASN A 59 -1.96 20.39 20.09
N THR A 60 -2.10 19.86 18.89
CA THR A 60 -1.28 20.23 17.72
C THR A 60 -2.21 20.55 16.57
N LEU A 61 -2.06 21.73 15.99
CA LEU A 61 -2.76 22.15 14.78
C LEU A 61 -1.71 22.43 13.70
N THR A 62 -1.82 21.74 12.57
CA THR A 62 -0.97 21.97 11.41
C THR A 62 -1.83 22.41 10.22
N LEU A 63 -1.47 23.52 9.60
CA LEU A 63 -2.10 24.05 8.39
C LEU A 63 -1.03 24.16 7.31
N GLY A 64 -1.22 23.48 6.20
CA GLY A 64 -0.38 23.53 5.02
C GLY A 64 -1.16 23.98 3.79
N LEU A 65 -0.45 24.15 2.67
CA LEU A 65 -1.02 24.62 1.42
C LEU A 65 -2.13 23.68 0.90
N ILE A 66 -1.94 22.38 0.99
CA ILE A 66 -2.84 21.36 0.40
C ILE A 66 -3.48 20.43 1.44
N SER A 67 -3.06 20.51 2.70
CA SER A 67 -3.56 19.64 3.77
C SER A 67 -3.49 20.31 5.13
N GLY A 68 -4.29 19.82 6.07
CA GLY A 68 -4.20 20.19 7.47
C GLY A 68 -4.47 19.02 8.38
N SER A 69 -3.98 19.11 9.61
CA SER A 69 -4.22 18.12 10.64
C SER A 69 -4.43 18.79 12.00
N PHE A 70 -5.19 18.11 12.83
CA PHE A 70 -5.38 18.45 14.22
C PHE A 70 -5.20 17.20 15.07
N SER A 71 -4.44 17.29 16.13
CA SER A 71 -4.36 16.23 17.14
C SER A 71 -4.53 16.76 18.54
N SER A 72 -5.10 15.95 19.40
CA SER A 72 -5.30 16.21 20.82
C SER A 72 -5.00 14.96 21.62
N GLU A 73 -4.24 15.11 22.68
CA GLU A 73 -3.96 14.07 23.65
C GLU A 73 -4.07 14.59 25.08
N GLY A 74 -4.38 13.71 26.02
CA GLY A 74 -4.48 14.11 27.42
C GLY A 74 -4.97 13.01 28.34
N PRO A 75 -5.11 13.35 29.65
CA PRO A 75 -5.61 12.43 30.67
C PRO A 75 -7.08 12.09 30.45
N ALA A 76 -7.43 10.85 30.82
CA ALA A 76 -8.80 10.34 30.84
C ALA A 76 -9.03 9.52 32.13
N PHE A 77 -10.30 9.32 32.49
CA PHE A 77 -10.70 8.47 33.62
C PHE A 77 -10.03 8.83 34.96
N LYS A 78 -9.93 10.11 35.27
CA LYS A 78 -9.27 10.61 36.49
C LYS A 78 -7.83 10.08 36.62
N GLU A 79 -7.01 10.28 35.58
CA GLU A 79 -5.60 9.86 35.49
C GLU A 79 -5.35 8.32 35.41
N LYS A 80 -6.42 7.52 35.47
CA LYS A 80 -6.32 6.06 35.20
C LYS A 80 -6.22 5.72 33.72
N GLY A 81 -6.12 6.70 32.85
CA GLY A 81 -6.01 6.48 31.41
C GLY A 81 -5.61 7.75 30.67
N SER A 82 -5.55 7.60 29.35
CA SER A 82 -5.23 8.67 28.43
C SER A 82 -6.00 8.51 27.13
N TYR A 83 -6.08 9.57 26.36
CA TYR A 83 -6.62 9.55 25.01
C TYR A 83 -5.66 10.22 24.04
N PHE A 84 -5.72 9.76 22.80
CA PHE A 84 -5.13 10.40 21.64
C PHE A 84 -6.16 10.41 20.50
N ILE A 85 -6.32 11.55 19.85
CA ILE A 85 -7.20 11.72 18.68
C ILE A 85 -6.43 12.53 17.64
N SER A 86 -6.47 12.13 16.38
CA SER A 86 -5.99 12.95 15.27
C SER A 86 -6.94 12.91 14.09
N LEU A 87 -7.04 14.02 13.39
CA LEU A 87 -7.78 14.20 12.15
C LEU A 87 -6.84 14.89 11.13
N ARG A 88 -6.70 14.30 9.96
CA ARG A 88 -5.98 14.89 8.84
C ARG A 88 -6.86 14.90 7.60
N ARG A 89 -6.80 15.97 6.82
CA ARG A 89 -7.45 16.07 5.52
C ARG A 89 -6.52 16.73 4.51
N MET A 90 -6.46 16.16 3.30
CA MET A 90 -5.95 16.83 2.11
C MET A 90 -7.13 17.44 1.35
N TRP A 91 -6.98 18.70 0.95
CA TRP A 91 -8.02 19.48 0.24
C TRP A 91 -7.58 19.94 -1.15
N LEU A 92 -6.80 19.12 -1.84
CA LEU A 92 -6.33 19.43 -3.19
C LEU A 92 -7.52 19.67 -4.17
N ASP A 93 -8.66 19.03 -3.91
CA ASP A 93 -9.92 19.22 -4.65
C ASP A 93 -10.42 20.67 -4.62
N PHE A 94 -10.20 21.44 -3.56
CA PHE A 94 -10.57 22.85 -3.49
C PHE A 94 -9.75 23.73 -4.45
N LEU A 95 -8.56 23.32 -4.80
CA LEU A 95 -7.69 24.00 -5.76
C LEU A 95 -7.88 23.48 -7.18
N THR A 96 -7.87 22.15 -7.35
CA THR A 96 -7.87 21.55 -8.69
C THR A 96 -9.21 21.59 -9.39
N ARG A 97 -10.33 21.47 -8.68
CA ARG A 97 -11.66 21.51 -9.30
C ARG A 97 -12.00 22.87 -9.92
N PRO A 98 -11.86 24.02 -9.22
CA PRO A 98 -12.08 25.33 -9.85
C PRO A 98 -11.09 25.58 -10.99
N ALA A 99 -9.79 25.30 -10.78
CA ALA A 99 -8.77 25.52 -11.81
C ALA A 99 -9.03 24.69 -13.06
N SER A 100 -9.28 23.39 -12.93
CA SER A 100 -9.58 22.54 -14.08
C SER A 100 -10.90 22.90 -14.78
N TYR A 101 -11.92 23.32 -14.02
CA TYR A 101 -13.18 23.77 -14.57
C TYR A 101 -13.03 25.00 -15.47
N LEU A 102 -12.13 25.92 -15.10
CA LEU A 102 -11.84 27.12 -15.89
C LEU A 102 -10.99 26.82 -17.13
N VAL A 103 -10.02 25.90 -16.97
CA VAL A 103 -9.03 25.59 -18.04
C VAL A 103 -9.58 24.58 -19.05
N PHE A 104 -10.33 23.57 -18.60
CA PHE A 104 -10.78 22.42 -19.40
C PHE A 104 -12.30 22.42 -19.67
N GLU A 105 -12.83 23.51 -20.25
CA GLU A 105 -14.21 23.58 -20.76
C GLU A 105 -15.29 23.05 -19.80
N ARG A 106 -15.23 23.44 -18.52
CA ARG A 106 -16.09 22.96 -17.43
C ARG A 106 -15.89 21.50 -17.03
N SER A 107 -14.85 20.86 -17.49
CA SER A 107 -14.40 19.59 -16.93
C SER A 107 -13.71 19.82 -15.59
N SER A 108 -13.85 18.92 -14.65
CA SER A 108 -13.21 19.09 -13.33
C SER A 108 -12.52 17.83 -12.87
N ILE A 109 -11.34 18.02 -12.25
CA ILE A 109 -10.55 16.98 -11.63
C ILE A 109 -10.42 17.31 -10.15
N GLY A 110 -10.77 16.38 -9.28
CA GLY A 110 -10.67 16.58 -7.85
C GLY A 110 -10.14 15.35 -7.15
N TYR A 111 -9.21 15.58 -6.21
CA TYR A 111 -8.72 14.55 -5.32
C TYR A 111 -8.69 15.07 -3.89
N ASN A 112 -9.15 14.22 -2.97
CA ASN A 112 -9.03 14.47 -1.54
C ASN A 112 -8.88 13.15 -0.77
N PHE A 113 -8.33 13.23 0.43
CA PHE A 113 -8.39 12.16 1.41
C PHE A 113 -8.60 12.73 2.81
N TYR A 114 -9.02 11.86 3.71
CA TYR A 114 -9.01 12.13 5.15
C TYR A 114 -8.57 10.91 5.94
N ASP A 115 -7.98 11.16 7.11
CA ASP A 115 -7.66 10.15 8.13
C ASP A 115 -8.15 10.61 9.48
N PHE A 116 -8.76 9.70 10.18
CA PHE A 116 -9.13 9.84 11.58
C PHE A 116 -8.48 8.71 12.38
N ASN A 117 -7.78 9.06 13.44
CA ASN A 117 -7.20 8.12 14.39
C ASN A 117 -7.69 8.46 15.80
N SER A 118 -8.05 7.45 16.56
CA SER A 118 -8.35 7.59 17.98
C SER A 118 -7.83 6.38 18.75
N LYS A 119 -7.22 6.63 19.90
CA LYS A 119 -6.80 5.61 20.84
C LYS A 119 -7.11 6.05 22.26
N ILE A 120 -7.79 5.21 23.00
CA ILE A 120 -8.15 5.41 24.39
C ILE A 120 -7.52 4.29 25.20
N ILE A 121 -6.90 4.65 26.32
CA ILE A 121 -6.30 3.69 27.25
C ILE A 121 -6.97 3.87 28.59
N TYR A 122 -7.32 2.75 29.19
CA TYR A 122 -7.87 2.70 30.55
C TYR A 122 -7.18 1.62 31.36
N GLN A 123 -6.62 1.99 32.49
CA GLN A 123 -5.90 1.12 33.42
C GLN A 123 -6.57 1.17 34.80
N PRO A 124 -7.63 0.37 35.01
CA PRO A 124 -8.35 0.36 36.28
C PRO A 124 -7.51 -0.18 37.44
N SER A 125 -6.62 -1.11 37.18
CA SER A 125 -5.72 -1.74 38.15
C SER A 125 -4.28 -1.86 37.63
N PRO A 126 -3.28 -2.15 38.47
CA PRO A 126 -1.93 -2.45 38.00
C PRO A 126 -1.84 -3.66 37.06
N SER A 127 -2.77 -4.61 37.20
CA SER A 127 -2.79 -5.85 36.43
C SER A 127 -3.58 -5.74 35.12
N ASP A 128 -4.49 -4.78 34.98
CA ASP A 128 -5.41 -4.68 33.85
C ASP A 128 -5.21 -3.40 33.07
N LYS A 129 -5.04 -3.51 31.77
CA LYS A 129 -4.95 -2.39 30.85
C LYS A 129 -5.77 -2.65 29.60
N PHE A 130 -6.70 -1.74 29.31
CA PHE A 130 -7.58 -1.78 28.14
C PHE A 130 -7.17 -0.70 27.15
N PHE A 131 -7.22 -1.08 25.85
CA PHE A 131 -6.94 -0.19 24.74
C PHE A 131 -8.10 -0.26 23.77
N PHE A 132 -8.60 0.89 23.36
CA PHE A 132 -9.60 1.01 22.30
C PHE A 132 -9.00 1.84 21.18
N SER A 133 -9.00 1.31 19.98
CA SER A 133 -8.43 1.95 18.80
C SER A 133 -9.47 2.06 17.71
N LEU A 134 -9.51 3.23 17.05
CA LEU A 134 -10.34 3.49 15.89
C LEU A 134 -9.49 4.17 14.83
N PHE A 135 -9.56 3.64 13.61
CA PHE A 135 -8.99 4.24 12.41
C PHE A 135 -10.05 4.30 11.31
N SER A 136 -10.12 5.42 10.61
CA SER A 136 -10.92 5.57 9.40
C SER A 136 -10.19 6.49 8.43
N GLY A 137 -9.91 6.01 7.23
CA GLY A 137 -9.29 6.77 6.16
C GLY A 137 -9.89 6.43 4.82
N ASP A 138 -10.12 7.45 3.98
CA ASP A 138 -10.64 7.31 2.63
C ASP A 138 -9.97 8.27 1.67
N ASP A 139 -9.73 7.77 0.47
CA ASP A 139 -9.34 8.51 -0.72
C ASP A 139 -10.53 8.65 -1.66
N ASN A 140 -10.59 9.76 -2.37
CA ASN A 140 -11.65 10.04 -3.32
C ASN A 140 -11.09 10.83 -4.51
N LEU A 141 -11.05 10.19 -5.68
CA LEU A 141 -10.68 10.77 -6.97
C LEU A 141 -11.94 10.97 -7.80
N MET A 142 -12.13 12.14 -8.35
CA MET A 142 -13.27 12.50 -9.20
C MET A 142 -12.78 13.12 -10.50
N LEU A 143 -13.29 12.61 -11.62
CA LEU A 143 -13.09 13.11 -12.96
C LEU A 143 -14.47 13.40 -13.55
N ASP A 144 -14.80 14.65 -13.86
CA ASP A 144 -16.04 15.05 -14.52
C ASP A 144 -15.68 15.72 -15.84
N TYR A 145 -15.80 14.99 -16.92
CA TYR A 145 -15.48 15.45 -18.26
C TYR A 145 -16.76 15.86 -18.99
N ARG A 146 -16.75 17.06 -19.58
CA ARG A 146 -17.84 17.63 -20.36
C ARG A 146 -17.28 18.20 -21.64
N ASN A 147 -17.68 17.65 -22.76
CA ASN A 147 -17.29 18.18 -24.06
C ASN A 147 -18.39 19.10 -24.60
N LYS A 148 -18.08 20.39 -24.76
CA LYS A 148 -19.01 21.38 -25.27
C LYS A 148 -18.75 21.77 -26.73
N LEU A 149 -17.49 21.76 -27.16
CA LEU A 149 -17.07 22.21 -28.47
C LEU A 149 -17.30 21.14 -29.55
N PHE A 150 -16.93 19.90 -29.27
CA PHE A 150 -16.97 18.83 -30.28
C PHE A 150 -18.16 17.87 -30.13
N SER A 151 -18.76 17.80 -28.94
CA SER A 151 -19.88 16.90 -28.66
C SER A 151 -20.73 17.49 -27.53
N PRO A 152 -21.48 18.58 -27.80
CA PRO A 152 -22.34 19.21 -26.79
C PRO A 152 -23.37 18.21 -26.27
N GLY A 153 -23.53 18.17 -24.92
CA GLY A 153 -24.43 17.22 -24.26
C GLY A 153 -23.80 15.85 -23.90
N VAL A 154 -22.52 15.65 -24.21
CA VAL A 154 -21.79 14.46 -23.71
C VAL A 154 -21.15 14.76 -22.36
N ARG A 155 -21.40 13.88 -21.38
CA ARG A 155 -20.79 13.90 -20.06
C ARG A 155 -20.27 12.53 -19.71
N SER A 156 -19.00 12.47 -19.26
CA SER A 156 -18.41 11.31 -18.62
C SER A 156 -18.00 11.68 -17.20
N TYR A 157 -18.42 10.90 -16.23
CA TYR A 157 -18.08 11.09 -14.82
C TYR A 157 -17.53 9.79 -14.26
N GLN A 158 -16.31 9.86 -13.71
CA GLN A 158 -15.68 8.76 -13.02
C GLN A 158 -15.40 9.15 -11.58
N ARG A 159 -15.68 8.24 -10.67
CA ARG A 159 -15.35 8.39 -9.26
C ARG A 159 -14.76 7.10 -8.69
N ASN A 160 -13.53 7.21 -8.24
CA ASN A 160 -12.84 6.16 -7.51
C ASN A 160 -12.76 6.53 -6.03
N ARG A 161 -13.18 5.63 -5.17
CA ARG A 161 -13.10 5.80 -3.72
C ARG A 161 -12.57 4.52 -3.08
N TRP A 162 -11.55 4.64 -2.24
CA TRP A 162 -10.99 3.50 -1.51
C TRP A 162 -10.60 3.92 -0.11
N GLY A 163 -10.52 2.95 0.81
CA GLY A 163 -10.13 3.25 2.17
C GLY A 163 -10.29 2.11 3.13
N ASN A 164 -9.84 2.35 4.35
CA ASN A 164 -9.90 1.41 5.46
C ASN A 164 -10.73 1.98 6.61
N PHE A 165 -11.38 1.07 7.31
CA PHE A 165 -11.97 1.31 8.62
C PHE A 165 -11.50 0.20 9.55
N LEU A 166 -11.09 0.56 10.76
CA LEU A 166 -10.66 -0.38 11.79
C LEU A 166 -11.20 0.09 13.14
N THR A 167 -11.80 -0.83 13.87
CA THR A 167 -12.06 -0.67 15.29
C THR A 167 -11.56 -1.89 16.03
N ALA A 168 -10.91 -1.68 17.17
CA ALA A 168 -10.28 -2.76 17.90
C ALA A 168 -10.23 -2.47 19.40
N SER A 169 -10.32 -3.55 20.18
CA SER A 169 -10.04 -3.54 21.62
C SER A 169 -8.93 -4.52 21.93
N ARG A 170 -8.07 -4.15 22.88
CA ARG A 170 -7.05 -5.01 23.46
C ARG A 170 -7.15 -4.95 24.96
N TRP A 171 -7.20 -6.09 25.59
CA TRP A 171 -7.06 -6.26 27.03
C TRP A 171 -5.72 -6.94 27.32
N GLU A 172 -4.91 -6.28 28.10
CA GLU A 172 -3.65 -6.78 28.62
C GLU A 172 -3.83 -7.08 30.11
N HIS A 173 -3.61 -8.33 30.50
CA HIS A 173 -3.70 -8.79 31.87
C HIS A 173 -2.40 -9.40 32.34
N THR A 174 -1.88 -8.88 33.44
CA THR A 174 -0.68 -9.38 34.10
C THR A 174 -1.06 -10.27 35.26
N PHE A 175 -0.99 -11.59 35.07
CA PHE A 175 -1.24 -12.56 36.15
C PHE A 175 -0.13 -12.55 37.20
N SER A 176 1.11 -12.44 36.73
CA SER A 176 2.31 -12.32 37.55
C SER A 176 3.41 -11.62 36.75
N PRO A 177 4.54 -11.22 37.35
CA PRO A 177 5.70 -10.70 36.60
C PRO A 177 6.20 -11.63 35.49
N GLN A 178 5.89 -12.93 35.59
CA GLN A 178 6.30 -13.96 34.63
C GLN A 178 5.24 -14.28 33.59
N LEU A 179 3.97 -13.84 33.74
CA LEU A 179 2.88 -14.27 32.87
C LEU A 179 1.98 -13.10 32.49
N VAL A 180 1.98 -12.74 31.22
CA VAL A 180 1.15 -11.67 30.64
C VAL A 180 0.31 -12.22 29.51
N LEU A 181 -0.98 -11.93 29.54
CA LEU A 181 -1.97 -12.24 28.51
C LEU A 181 -2.36 -10.97 27.76
N ASN A 182 -2.42 -11.05 26.44
CA ASN A 182 -2.98 -10.02 25.56
C ASN A 182 -4.12 -10.62 24.73
N THR A 183 -5.35 -10.20 25.00
CA THR A 183 -6.54 -10.54 24.21
C THR A 183 -6.91 -9.38 23.31
N ARG A 184 -7.10 -9.62 22.02
CA ARG A 184 -7.44 -8.62 21.02
C ARG A 184 -8.70 -9.03 20.26
N LEU A 185 -9.63 -8.08 20.13
CA LEU A 185 -10.80 -8.17 19.26
C LEU A 185 -10.70 -7.08 18.22
N SER A 186 -11.00 -7.38 16.96
CA SER A 186 -10.92 -6.41 15.90
C SER A 186 -12.02 -6.58 14.86
N PHE A 187 -12.44 -5.46 14.30
CA PHE A 187 -13.19 -5.39 13.07
C PHE A 187 -12.43 -4.49 12.09
N THR A 188 -12.09 -5.02 10.91
CA THR A 188 -11.48 -4.24 9.85
C THR A 188 -12.34 -4.31 8.60
N LYS A 189 -12.33 -3.23 7.82
CA LYS A 189 -13.04 -3.14 6.56
C LYS A 189 -12.20 -2.38 5.56
N TYR A 190 -11.87 -3.01 4.47
CA TYR A 190 -11.38 -2.36 3.26
C TYR A 190 -12.53 -2.23 2.27
N ARG A 191 -12.53 -1.13 1.52
CA ARG A 191 -13.47 -0.90 0.41
C ARG A 191 -12.77 -0.25 -0.77
N PHE A 192 -13.19 -0.66 -1.95
CA PHE A 192 -12.91 -0.02 -3.22
C PHE A 192 -14.22 0.18 -3.97
N LEU A 193 -14.40 1.36 -4.54
CA LEU A 193 -15.56 1.74 -5.34
C LEU A 193 -15.06 2.41 -6.60
N ASP A 194 -15.47 1.90 -7.74
CA ASP A 194 -15.31 2.54 -9.05
C ASP A 194 -16.70 2.79 -9.65
N LYS A 195 -16.99 4.04 -9.96
CA LYS A 195 -18.24 4.48 -10.58
C LYS A 195 -17.93 5.18 -11.87
N ASP A 196 -18.42 4.61 -12.95
CA ASP A 196 -18.39 5.20 -14.27
C ASP A 196 -19.81 5.56 -14.70
N TYR A 197 -19.97 6.78 -15.10
CA TYR A 197 -21.20 7.32 -15.67
C TYR A 197 -20.87 7.96 -17.00
N TYR A 198 -21.58 7.57 -18.03
CA TYR A 198 -21.54 8.18 -19.34
C TYR A 198 -22.94 8.53 -19.79
N ARG A 199 -23.12 9.72 -20.33
CA ARG A 199 -24.38 10.18 -20.91
C ARG A 199 -24.13 10.98 -22.16
N ASN A 200 -24.91 10.68 -23.19
CA ASN A 200 -24.98 11.40 -24.44
C ASN A 200 -26.42 11.90 -24.61
N GLU A 201 -26.67 13.16 -24.27
CA GLU A 201 -28.03 13.75 -24.32
C GLU A 201 -28.60 13.82 -25.75
N PRO A 202 -27.84 14.23 -26.79
CA PRO A 202 -28.33 14.23 -28.16
C PRO A 202 -28.80 12.87 -28.63
N LEU A 203 -28.09 11.80 -28.31
CA LEU A 203 -28.44 10.44 -28.70
C LEU A 203 -29.36 9.75 -27.70
N LYS A 204 -29.63 10.35 -26.55
CA LYS A 204 -30.37 9.78 -25.42
C LYS A 204 -29.84 8.40 -25.02
N THR A 205 -28.50 8.22 -25.07
CA THR A 205 -27.82 6.99 -24.72
C THR A 205 -26.89 7.21 -23.53
N GLY A 206 -26.58 6.14 -22.81
CA GLY A 206 -25.65 6.22 -21.70
C GLY A 206 -25.48 4.89 -20.98
N PHE A 207 -24.55 4.88 -20.02
CA PHE A 207 -24.39 3.78 -19.09
C PHE A 207 -24.00 4.28 -17.71
N ASN A 208 -24.38 3.48 -16.69
CA ASN A 208 -23.82 3.55 -15.33
C ASN A 208 -23.18 2.22 -15.03
N ASN A 209 -21.93 2.24 -14.59
CA ASN A 209 -21.23 1.09 -14.08
C ASN A 209 -20.77 1.37 -12.64
N ASP A 210 -21.30 0.64 -11.68
CA ASP A 210 -20.90 0.68 -10.28
C ASP A 210 -20.16 -0.63 -9.96
N PHE A 211 -18.84 -0.59 -9.82
CA PHE A 211 -18.04 -1.70 -9.34
C PHE A 211 -17.66 -1.47 -7.87
N ARG A 212 -17.80 -2.51 -7.05
CA ARG A 212 -17.45 -2.46 -5.61
C ARG A 212 -16.71 -3.72 -5.20
N SER A 213 -15.57 -3.53 -4.54
CA SER A 213 -14.83 -4.60 -3.87
C SER A 213 -14.70 -4.29 -2.39
N ARG A 214 -14.84 -5.31 -1.53
CA ARG A 214 -14.76 -5.15 -0.07
C ARG A 214 -14.14 -6.38 0.58
N ILE A 215 -13.49 -6.13 1.72
CA ILE A 215 -13.11 -7.15 2.69
C ILE A 215 -13.59 -6.67 4.06
N ARG A 216 -14.19 -7.56 4.81
CA ARG A 216 -14.54 -7.33 6.22
C ARG A 216 -13.98 -8.46 7.03
N ASP A 217 -13.18 -8.13 8.05
CA ASP A 217 -12.56 -9.12 8.92
C ASP A 217 -13.04 -8.93 10.35
N PHE A 218 -13.40 -10.03 10.98
CA PHE A 218 -13.69 -10.12 12.41
C PHE A 218 -12.63 -11.00 13.03
N GLY A 219 -11.77 -10.41 13.85
CA GLY A 219 -10.62 -11.09 14.42
C GLY A 219 -10.66 -11.21 15.93
N TRP A 220 -10.29 -12.39 16.43
CA TRP A 220 -9.97 -12.66 17.82
C TRP A 220 -8.55 -13.23 17.90
N ASN A 221 -7.72 -12.65 18.78
CA ASN A 221 -6.33 -13.08 18.98
C ASN A 221 -6.03 -13.11 20.47
N ASN A 222 -5.35 -14.16 20.92
CA ASN A 222 -4.78 -14.27 22.24
C ASN A 222 -3.28 -14.51 22.12
N ASP A 223 -2.50 -13.71 22.83
CA ASP A 223 -1.04 -13.86 22.94
C ASP A 223 -0.67 -14.01 24.42
N LEU A 224 0.11 -15.01 24.73
CA LEU A 224 0.62 -15.32 26.05
C LEU A 224 2.13 -15.15 26.06
N ASP A 225 2.64 -14.24 26.89
CA ASP A 225 4.07 -14.03 27.13
C ASP A 225 4.46 -14.66 28.46
N ILE A 226 5.37 -15.63 28.45
CA ILE A 226 5.87 -16.39 29.61
C ILE A 226 7.35 -16.10 29.77
N PHE A 227 7.73 -15.40 30.82
CA PHE A 227 9.11 -15.07 31.16
C PHE A 227 9.65 -16.13 32.12
N LEU A 228 10.39 -17.13 31.59
CA LEU A 228 10.96 -18.22 32.40
C LEU A 228 12.19 -17.76 33.18
N SER A 229 12.96 -16.83 32.58
CA SER A 229 14.07 -16.14 33.22
C SER A 229 14.35 -14.81 32.51
N ASN A 230 15.34 -14.04 32.96
CA ASN A 230 15.80 -12.82 32.28
C ASN A 230 16.37 -13.09 30.88
N HIS A 231 16.69 -14.33 30.55
CA HIS A 231 17.30 -14.72 29.27
C HIS A 231 16.42 -15.65 28.43
N TRP A 232 15.33 -16.13 28.97
CA TRP A 232 14.49 -17.12 28.32
C TRP A 232 13.01 -16.76 28.44
N GLN A 233 12.38 -16.58 27.30
CA GLN A 233 10.96 -16.27 27.18
C GLN A 233 10.30 -17.29 26.24
N VAL A 234 9.07 -17.65 26.52
CA VAL A 234 8.19 -18.38 25.58
C VAL A 234 7.01 -17.48 25.26
N LYS A 235 6.70 -17.39 23.98
CA LYS A 235 5.48 -16.71 23.48
C LYS A 235 4.62 -17.73 22.79
N ALA A 236 3.36 -17.80 23.15
CA ALA A 236 2.40 -18.69 22.50
C ALA A 236 1.14 -17.88 22.17
N GLY A 237 0.41 -18.31 21.17
CA GLY A 237 -0.84 -17.63 20.88
C GLY A 237 -1.74 -18.40 19.92
N ALA A 238 -3.00 -17.96 19.92
CA ALA A 238 -4.04 -18.45 19.05
C ALA A 238 -4.79 -17.28 18.43
N ALA A 239 -5.17 -17.42 17.17
CA ALA A 239 -6.00 -16.44 16.48
C ALA A 239 -7.09 -17.13 15.64
N LEU A 240 -8.23 -16.45 15.54
CA LEU A 240 -9.32 -16.83 14.66
C LEU A 240 -9.83 -15.58 13.96
N VAL A 241 -9.89 -15.61 12.63
CA VAL A 241 -10.36 -14.50 11.82
C VAL A 241 -11.40 -15.00 10.83
N LEU A 242 -12.58 -14.35 10.81
CA LEU A 242 -13.55 -14.50 9.75
C LEU A 242 -13.35 -13.40 8.72
N HIS A 243 -12.97 -13.78 7.52
CA HIS A 243 -12.90 -12.93 6.36
C HIS A 243 -14.17 -13.02 5.53
N LEU A 244 -14.77 -11.90 5.23
CA LEU A 244 -15.91 -11.79 4.32
C LEU A 244 -15.46 -11.02 3.07
N PHE A 245 -15.15 -11.75 1.99
CA PHE A 245 -14.72 -11.18 0.72
C PHE A 245 -15.90 -10.91 -0.19
N GLU A 246 -15.91 -9.73 -0.75
CA GLU A 246 -16.76 -9.34 -1.89
C GLU A 246 -15.81 -8.88 -3.01
N PRO A 247 -15.22 -9.79 -3.82
CA PRO A 247 -14.16 -9.48 -4.77
C PRO A 247 -14.58 -8.48 -5.85
N GLY A 248 -15.88 -8.49 -6.21
CA GLY A 248 -16.42 -7.54 -7.18
C GLY A 248 -17.93 -7.67 -7.30
N ASN A 249 -18.64 -6.69 -6.75
CA ASN A 249 -20.06 -6.51 -6.97
C ASN A 249 -20.22 -5.46 -8.07
N THR A 250 -20.78 -5.85 -9.20
CA THR A 250 -20.96 -4.96 -10.36
C THR A 250 -22.43 -4.72 -10.61
N LYS A 251 -22.80 -3.46 -10.80
CA LYS A 251 -24.12 -3.07 -11.27
C LYS A 251 -23.96 -2.24 -12.55
N ILE A 252 -24.45 -2.79 -13.66
CA ILE A 252 -24.39 -2.16 -14.97
C ILE A 252 -25.81 -1.80 -15.40
N ARG A 253 -26.01 -0.53 -15.73
CA ARG A 253 -27.28 -0.04 -16.24
C ARG A 253 -27.03 0.73 -17.54
N ASN A 254 -27.62 0.26 -18.61
CA ASN A 254 -27.52 0.85 -19.94
C ASN A 254 -28.82 1.55 -20.32
N TYR A 255 -28.69 2.70 -20.97
CA TYR A 255 -29.79 3.54 -21.43
C TYR A 255 -29.77 3.68 -22.94
N ALA A 256 -30.94 3.53 -23.57
CA ALA A 256 -31.16 3.85 -24.98
C ALA A 256 -32.48 4.60 -25.11
N LYS A 257 -32.52 5.62 -25.96
CA LYS A 257 -33.70 6.51 -26.15
C LYS A 257 -34.27 7.07 -24.84
N GLY A 258 -33.42 7.23 -23.79
CA GLY A 258 -33.82 7.71 -22.48
C GLY A 258 -34.38 6.64 -21.53
N GLU A 259 -34.58 5.41 -22.01
CA GLU A 259 -35.08 4.28 -21.20
C GLU A 259 -34.01 3.30 -20.84
N VAL A 260 -34.17 2.58 -19.70
CA VAL A 260 -33.27 1.52 -19.26
C VAL A 260 -33.54 0.27 -20.07
N PHE A 261 -32.63 -0.14 -20.94
CA PHE A 261 -32.75 -1.39 -21.71
C PHE A 261 -31.99 -2.57 -21.09
N SER A 262 -31.06 -2.32 -20.16
CA SER A 262 -30.34 -3.38 -19.44
C SER A 262 -30.01 -2.92 -18.02
N ASP A 263 -30.41 -3.71 -17.02
CA ASP A 263 -30.02 -3.54 -15.61
C ASP A 263 -29.52 -4.90 -15.09
N LYS A 264 -28.20 -5.05 -14.93
CA LYS A 264 -27.55 -6.28 -14.49
C LYS A 264 -26.82 -6.00 -13.19
N ALA A 265 -27.06 -6.82 -12.19
CA ALA A 265 -26.36 -6.77 -10.92
C ALA A 265 -25.74 -8.13 -10.59
N PHE A 266 -24.47 -8.11 -10.21
CA PHE A 266 -23.71 -9.29 -9.85
C PHE A 266 -23.12 -9.10 -8.46
N SER A 267 -23.31 -10.07 -7.59
CA SER A 267 -22.79 -10.04 -6.22
C SER A 267 -22.27 -11.40 -5.83
N ASN A 268 -21.09 -11.42 -5.21
CA ASN A 268 -20.49 -12.63 -4.66
C ASN A 268 -19.92 -12.33 -3.28
N LEU A 269 -20.33 -13.12 -2.28
CA LEU A 269 -19.79 -13.08 -0.92
C LEU A 269 -19.11 -14.41 -0.62
N THR A 270 -17.83 -14.36 -0.33
CA THR A 270 -17.02 -15.55 -0.01
C THR A 270 -16.52 -15.46 1.43
N PRO A 271 -17.14 -16.18 2.37
CA PRO A 271 -16.64 -16.29 3.74
C PRO A 271 -15.48 -17.28 3.80
N VAL A 272 -14.43 -16.90 4.52
CA VAL A 272 -13.26 -17.74 4.79
C VAL A 272 -12.85 -17.59 6.25
N TRP A 273 -12.63 -18.71 6.93
CA TRP A 273 -12.07 -18.72 8.26
C TRP A 273 -10.55 -18.94 8.20
N GLU A 274 -9.81 -18.09 8.88
CA GLU A 274 -8.39 -18.29 9.17
C GLU A 274 -8.23 -18.64 10.64
N SER A 275 -7.54 -19.75 10.94
CA SER A 275 -7.12 -20.10 12.28
C SER A 275 -5.60 -20.13 12.37
N THR A 276 -5.06 -19.81 13.54
CA THR A 276 -3.65 -19.80 13.79
C THR A 276 -3.34 -20.29 15.19
N LEU A 277 -2.36 -21.15 15.29
CA LEU A 277 -1.67 -21.46 16.55
C LEU A 277 -0.18 -21.17 16.35
N TYR A 278 0.48 -20.57 17.32
CA TYR A 278 1.92 -20.35 17.23
C TYR A 278 2.61 -20.48 18.58
N ILE A 279 3.89 -20.80 18.52
CA ILE A 279 4.82 -20.77 19.64
C ILE A 279 6.14 -20.16 19.17
N GLU A 280 6.74 -19.32 19.99
CA GLU A 280 8.07 -18.72 19.80
C GLU A 280 8.89 -18.88 21.06
N ASN A 281 10.18 -19.06 20.89
CA ASN A 281 11.12 -19.25 21.97
C ASN A 281 12.34 -18.33 21.82
N PRO A 282 12.21 -17.02 22.15
CA PRO A 282 13.36 -16.14 22.21
C PRO A 282 14.25 -16.45 23.40
N VAL A 283 15.52 -16.69 23.12
CA VAL A 283 16.57 -17.01 24.12
C VAL A 283 17.77 -16.11 23.88
N SER A 284 18.34 -15.57 24.96
CA SER A 284 19.52 -14.73 24.94
C SER A 284 20.64 -15.35 25.75
N PHE A 285 21.75 -15.66 25.08
CA PHE A 285 22.96 -16.19 25.71
C PHE A 285 24.09 -15.20 25.49
N ASN A 286 24.48 -14.44 26.49
CA ASN A 286 25.62 -13.53 26.43
C ASN A 286 25.70 -12.75 25.10
N ARG A 287 26.40 -13.33 24.08
CA ARG A 287 26.60 -12.74 22.75
C ARG A 287 25.63 -13.25 21.68
N LEU A 288 24.81 -14.24 21.98
CA LEU A 288 23.91 -14.89 21.02
C LEU A 288 22.46 -14.72 21.43
N ASN A 289 21.67 -14.10 20.54
CA ASN A 289 20.22 -14.08 20.64
C ASN A 289 19.63 -15.00 19.57
N LEU A 290 18.78 -15.92 19.99
CA LEU A 290 18.07 -16.86 19.12
C LEU A 290 16.57 -16.67 19.28
N ASN A 291 15.83 -16.82 18.21
CA ASN A 291 14.38 -16.96 18.25
C ASN A 291 13.97 -18.06 17.27
N ALA A 292 13.45 -19.15 17.79
CA ALA A 292 12.85 -20.24 17.04
C ALA A 292 11.33 -20.19 17.22
N GLY A 293 10.59 -20.21 16.13
CA GLY A 293 9.14 -20.15 16.13
C GLY A 293 8.52 -21.16 15.19
N PHE A 294 7.35 -21.60 15.57
CA PHE A 294 6.49 -22.46 14.77
C PHE A 294 5.10 -21.88 14.75
N ARG A 295 4.47 -21.89 13.58
CA ARG A 295 3.09 -21.45 13.36
C ARG A 295 2.36 -22.52 12.55
N LEU A 296 1.15 -22.83 12.95
CA LEU A 296 0.21 -23.63 12.19
C LEU A 296 -0.90 -22.72 11.67
N ALA A 297 -0.95 -22.53 10.36
CA ALA A 297 -1.95 -21.70 9.69
C ALA A 297 -3.00 -22.58 9.03
N GLY A 298 -4.26 -22.40 9.38
CA GLY A 298 -5.42 -23.08 8.80
C GLY A 298 -6.32 -22.11 8.05
N PHE A 299 -6.72 -22.48 6.82
CA PHE A 299 -7.66 -21.73 6.01
C PHE A 299 -8.82 -22.64 5.63
N TYR A 300 -10.04 -22.28 6.07
CA TYR A 300 -11.25 -23.08 5.91
C TYR A 300 -12.21 -22.37 4.96
N LEU A 301 -12.35 -22.92 3.78
CA LEU A 301 -13.26 -22.47 2.74
C LEU A 301 -14.46 -23.44 2.67
N LYS A 302 -15.53 -23.05 2.00
CA LYS A 302 -16.75 -23.85 1.89
C LYS A 302 -16.49 -25.32 1.50
N ASN A 303 -15.56 -25.56 0.54
CA ASN A 303 -15.32 -26.89 -0.04
C ASN A 303 -13.86 -27.34 0.09
N LYS A 304 -13.01 -26.63 0.84
CA LYS A 304 -11.58 -26.94 0.93
C LYS A 304 -10.98 -26.40 2.22
N THR A 305 -10.20 -27.24 2.87
CA THR A 305 -9.35 -26.84 4.00
C THR A 305 -7.89 -26.92 3.59
N TYR A 306 -7.15 -25.87 3.93
CA TYR A 306 -5.70 -25.83 3.81
C TYR A 306 -5.09 -25.70 5.20
N LEU A 307 -4.09 -26.51 5.48
CA LEU A 307 -3.35 -26.49 6.75
C LEU A 307 -1.86 -26.46 6.44
N TYR A 308 -1.17 -25.44 6.96
CA TYR A 308 0.24 -25.21 6.66
C TYR A 308 1.07 -25.02 7.92
N PRO A 309 2.07 -25.90 8.15
CA PRO A 309 3.11 -25.64 9.12
C PRO A 309 4.08 -24.58 8.57
N GLU A 310 4.42 -23.60 9.38
CA GLU A 310 5.32 -22.50 9.04
C GLU A 310 6.42 -22.39 10.08
N THR A 311 7.66 -22.50 9.63
CA THR A 311 8.83 -22.40 10.50
C THR A 311 9.40 -20.98 10.46
N ARG A 312 9.90 -20.53 11.60
CA ARG A 312 10.57 -19.24 11.78
C ARG A 312 11.86 -19.46 12.56
N PHE A 313 12.90 -18.82 12.10
CA PHE A 313 14.18 -18.80 12.80
C PHE A 313 14.84 -17.45 12.61
N SER A 314 15.40 -16.91 13.68
CA SER A 314 16.31 -15.76 13.60
C SER A 314 17.39 -15.86 14.65
N SER A 315 18.60 -15.42 14.29
CA SER A 315 19.72 -15.33 15.20
C SER A 315 20.46 -14.01 15.06
N SER A 316 21.06 -13.57 16.15
CA SER A 316 21.96 -12.42 16.19
C SER A 316 23.13 -12.76 17.09
N LEU A 317 24.32 -12.93 16.50
CA LEU A 317 25.58 -13.28 17.19
C LEU A 317 26.50 -12.06 17.18
N GLU A 318 26.91 -11.60 18.35
CA GLU A 318 27.96 -10.59 18.47
C GLU A 318 29.33 -11.26 18.25
N LEU A 319 29.89 -11.01 17.04
CA LEU A 319 31.22 -11.54 16.66
C LEU A 319 32.35 -10.79 17.36
N PHE A 320 32.24 -9.45 17.32
CA PHE A 320 33.16 -8.51 17.93
C PHE A 320 32.38 -7.39 18.60
N LYS A 321 33.02 -6.58 19.43
CA LYS A 321 32.42 -5.39 20.03
C LYS A 321 31.70 -4.55 18.96
N ASN A 322 30.40 -4.38 19.11
CA ASN A 322 29.54 -3.60 18.22
C ASN A 322 29.33 -4.20 16.81
N ILE A 323 29.77 -5.43 16.51
CA ILE A 323 29.56 -6.10 15.21
C ILE A 323 28.72 -7.37 15.44
N ARG A 324 27.57 -7.43 14.80
CA ARG A 324 26.63 -8.55 14.90
C ARG A 324 26.41 -9.21 13.55
N LEU A 325 26.49 -10.53 13.55
CA LEU A 325 26.01 -11.38 12.45
C LEU A 325 24.53 -11.68 12.71
N LYS A 326 23.68 -11.37 11.75
CA LYS A 326 22.24 -11.68 11.79
C LYS A 326 21.92 -12.72 10.74
N THR A 327 21.14 -13.74 11.10
CA THR A 327 20.60 -14.68 10.13
C THR A 327 19.12 -14.89 10.38
N SER A 328 18.37 -15.17 9.33
CA SER A 328 16.96 -15.50 9.47
C SER A 328 16.45 -16.44 8.38
N TYR A 329 15.42 -17.19 8.73
CA TYR A 329 14.63 -18.01 7.84
C TYR A 329 13.16 -17.93 8.22
N ALA A 330 12.29 -17.83 7.20
CA ALA A 330 10.84 -17.81 7.42
C ALA A 330 10.09 -18.48 6.28
N GLU A 331 9.11 -19.31 6.64
CA GLU A 331 8.07 -19.82 5.73
C GLU A 331 6.75 -19.15 6.02
N MET A 332 5.99 -18.83 4.97
CA MET A 332 4.74 -18.10 5.10
C MET A 332 3.75 -18.52 4.03
N HIS A 333 2.46 -18.52 4.39
CA HIS A 333 1.34 -18.70 3.48
C HIS A 333 0.42 -17.48 3.53
N GLN A 334 -0.19 -17.17 2.41
CA GLN A 334 -1.08 -16.02 2.26
C GLN A 334 -2.36 -16.45 1.56
N LEU A 335 -3.49 -16.23 2.24
CA LEU A 335 -4.83 -16.47 1.74
C LEU A 335 -5.31 -15.39 0.77
N VAL A 336 -4.92 -14.14 1.02
CA VAL A 336 -5.43 -12.96 0.31
C VAL A 336 -4.52 -12.65 -0.86
N HIS A 337 -5.07 -12.59 -2.06
CA HIS A 337 -4.38 -12.18 -3.26
C HIS A 337 -4.79 -10.76 -3.64
N MET A 338 -3.86 -10.00 -4.20
CA MET A 338 -4.09 -8.67 -4.73
C MET A 338 -3.89 -8.67 -6.24
N PHE A 339 -4.84 -8.12 -6.97
CA PHE A 339 -4.64 -7.78 -8.37
C PHE A 339 -4.06 -6.38 -8.48
N GLU A 340 -2.95 -6.31 -9.21
CA GLU A 340 -2.33 -5.06 -9.62
C GLU A 340 -2.94 -4.64 -10.95
N ASN A 341 -3.65 -3.52 -10.97
CA ASN A 341 -3.96 -2.88 -12.24
C ASN A 341 -2.75 -2.03 -12.64
N GLN A 342 -2.14 -2.37 -13.76
CA GLN A 342 -0.97 -1.66 -14.29
C GLN A 342 -1.33 -0.32 -14.96
N VAL A 343 -2.62 0.01 -15.06
CA VAL A 343 -3.09 1.25 -15.66
C VAL A 343 -3.26 2.32 -14.59
N ALA A 344 -2.38 3.31 -14.62
CA ALA A 344 -2.50 4.60 -13.95
C ALA A 344 -2.37 4.68 -12.40
N GLY A 345 -2.02 3.64 -11.67
CA GLY A 345 -1.54 3.76 -10.27
C GLY A 345 -2.50 4.34 -9.22
N PHE A 346 -3.75 4.61 -9.55
CA PHE A 346 -4.74 5.15 -8.63
C PHE A 346 -5.73 4.08 -8.20
N GLY A 347 -5.49 3.45 -7.03
CA GLY A 347 -6.51 2.76 -6.25
C GLY A 347 -7.32 1.66 -6.94
N THR A 348 -6.82 1.08 -8.01
CA THR A 348 -7.50 0.01 -8.76
C THR A 348 -7.12 -1.39 -8.26
N GLU A 349 -6.50 -1.43 -7.10
CA GLU A 349 -6.14 -2.68 -6.43
C GLU A 349 -7.35 -3.26 -5.74
N PHE A 350 -7.68 -4.50 -6.04
CA PHE A 350 -8.72 -5.24 -5.33
C PHE A 350 -8.21 -6.60 -4.91
N PHE A 351 -8.84 -7.10 -3.85
CA PHE A 351 -8.41 -8.29 -3.16
C PHE A 351 -9.44 -9.41 -3.33
N PHE A 352 -8.93 -10.63 -3.43
CA PHE A 352 -9.76 -11.83 -3.50
C PHE A 352 -9.10 -12.94 -2.69
N PRO A 353 -9.90 -13.91 -2.17
CA PRO A 353 -9.38 -15.01 -1.38
C PRO A 353 -8.81 -16.12 -2.26
N SER A 354 -8.03 -17.00 -1.67
CA SER A 354 -7.87 -18.36 -2.20
C SER A 354 -9.21 -19.08 -2.24
N THR A 355 -9.31 -20.08 -3.11
CA THR A 355 -10.50 -20.92 -3.30
C THR A 355 -10.12 -22.40 -3.36
N ALA A 356 -11.03 -23.27 -3.69
CA ALA A 356 -10.72 -24.69 -3.88
C ALA A 356 -9.79 -24.93 -5.09
N SER A 357 -9.87 -24.07 -6.13
CA SER A 357 -9.05 -24.12 -7.34
C SER A 357 -7.81 -23.24 -7.26
N ILE A 358 -7.79 -22.23 -6.42
CA ILE A 358 -6.70 -21.27 -6.25
C ILE A 358 -6.10 -21.42 -4.85
N ALA A 359 -5.03 -22.20 -4.76
CA ALA A 359 -4.35 -22.46 -3.49
C ALA A 359 -3.71 -21.19 -2.90
N PRO A 360 -3.58 -21.07 -1.56
CA PRO A 360 -2.85 -20.01 -0.91
C PRO A 360 -1.43 -19.87 -1.47
N SER A 361 -1.00 -18.62 -1.69
CA SER A 361 0.37 -18.34 -2.08
C SER A 361 1.32 -18.62 -0.92
N TRP A 362 2.53 -19.04 -1.22
CA TRP A 362 3.55 -19.29 -0.20
C TRP A 362 4.87 -18.60 -0.54
N SER A 363 5.68 -18.35 0.50
CA SER A 363 7.06 -17.88 0.34
C SER A 363 7.98 -18.50 1.39
N ARG A 364 9.25 -18.71 0.97
CA ARG A 364 10.38 -19.04 1.81
C ARG A 364 11.44 -17.97 1.62
N ILE A 365 11.86 -17.35 2.73
CA ILE A 365 12.87 -16.31 2.71
C ILE A 365 14.00 -16.68 3.66
N ALA A 366 15.24 -16.57 3.20
CA ALA A 366 16.45 -16.66 4.00
C ALA A 366 17.22 -15.35 3.87
N SER A 367 17.77 -14.86 4.98
CA SER A 367 18.63 -13.69 4.97
C SER A 367 19.83 -13.87 5.89
N MET A 368 20.93 -13.18 5.53
CA MET A 368 22.14 -13.07 6.32
C MET A 368 22.68 -11.65 6.21
N GLY A 369 23.11 -11.06 7.32
CA GLY A 369 23.66 -9.71 7.32
C GLY A 369 24.67 -9.48 8.43
N LEU A 370 25.49 -8.46 8.24
CA LEU A 370 26.39 -7.92 9.24
C LEU A 370 25.95 -6.51 9.59
N GLU A 371 25.85 -6.22 10.87
CA GLU A 371 25.53 -4.91 11.40
C GLU A 371 26.61 -4.43 12.36
N LYS A 372 27.03 -3.18 12.21
CA LYS A 372 27.90 -2.49 13.16
C LYS A 372 27.16 -1.30 13.74
N GLU A 373 27.07 -1.24 15.05
CA GLU A 373 26.41 -0.16 15.76
C GLU A 373 27.33 0.46 16.81
N THR A 374 27.51 1.77 16.74
CA THR A 374 28.23 2.59 17.72
C THR A 374 27.31 3.68 18.23
N GLU A 375 27.79 4.51 19.16
CA GLU A 375 26.99 5.66 19.62
C GLU A 375 26.60 6.59 18.47
N ASN A 376 27.54 6.89 17.56
CA ASN A 376 27.37 7.86 16.51
C ASN A 376 26.91 7.30 15.18
N TYR A 377 27.22 6.01 14.90
CA TYR A 377 26.95 5.40 13.59
C TYR A 377 26.28 4.03 13.72
N GLN A 378 25.43 3.75 12.74
CA GLN A 378 24.89 2.41 12.49
C GLN A 378 25.13 2.09 11.01
N SER A 379 25.69 0.94 10.72
CA SER A 379 25.91 0.47 9.35
C SER A 379 25.56 -1.00 9.24
N GLY A 380 25.17 -1.44 8.06
CA GLY A 380 24.82 -2.83 7.82
C GLY A 380 24.88 -3.20 6.35
N ILE A 381 25.09 -4.50 6.13
CA ILE A 381 24.92 -5.16 4.84
C ILE A 381 24.07 -6.39 5.05
N ASP A 382 22.99 -6.53 4.28
CA ASP A 382 22.07 -7.65 4.31
C ASP A 382 21.98 -8.32 2.93
N PHE A 383 21.97 -9.65 2.90
CA PHE A 383 21.68 -10.45 1.70
C PHE A 383 20.42 -11.25 1.94
N TYR A 384 19.59 -11.38 0.91
CA TYR A 384 18.40 -12.21 1.00
C TYR A 384 18.13 -13.03 -0.26
N LEU A 385 17.52 -14.19 -0.05
CA LEU A 385 16.99 -15.06 -1.10
C LEU A 385 15.55 -15.40 -0.76
N LYS A 386 14.65 -15.27 -1.75
CA LYS A 386 13.23 -15.54 -1.60
C LYS A 386 12.71 -16.40 -2.73
N LYS A 387 12.00 -17.48 -2.39
CA LYS A 387 11.23 -18.31 -3.33
C LYS A 387 9.75 -18.18 -3.00
N MET A 388 8.92 -18.16 -4.04
CA MET A 388 7.47 -18.01 -3.91
C MET A 388 6.77 -18.99 -4.86
N GLY A 389 5.63 -19.50 -4.43
CA GLY A 389 4.78 -20.35 -5.25
C GLY A 389 3.30 -20.00 -5.10
N ASN A 390 2.48 -20.55 -5.97
CA ASN A 390 1.05 -20.27 -6.07
C ASN A 390 0.73 -18.76 -6.17
N LEU A 391 1.67 -17.96 -6.70
CA LEU A 391 1.41 -16.57 -7.01
C LEU A 391 0.31 -16.49 -8.06
N VAL A 392 -0.56 -15.49 -7.97
CA VAL A 392 -1.69 -15.35 -8.88
C VAL A 392 -1.46 -14.18 -9.85
N SER A 393 -1.82 -14.36 -11.10
CA SER A 393 -1.84 -13.34 -12.15
C SER A 393 -3.05 -13.53 -13.04
N MET A 394 -3.51 -12.45 -13.68
CA MET A 394 -4.48 -12.52 -14.76
C MET A 394 -3.87 -13.26 -15.97
N LYS A 395 -4.64 -14.08 -16.65
CA LYS A 395 -4.28 -14.64 -17.95
C LYS A 395 -4.11 -13.51 -18.98
N GLU A 396 -3.34 -13.76 -20.03
CA GLU A 396 -3.20 -12.80 -21.13
C GLU A 396 -4.55 -12.56 -21.82
N GLY A 397 -4.85 -11.28 -22.10
CA GLY A 397 -6.13 -10.88 -22.72
C GLY A 397 -7.32 -10.79 -21.78
N GLU A 398 -7.20 -11.23 -20.51
CA GLU A 398 -8.28 -11.15 -19.56
C GLU A 398 -8.31 -9.81 -18.80
N SER A 399 -9.51 -9.37 -18.44
CA SER A 399 -9.76 -8.16 -17.66
C SER A 399 -10.83 -8.41 -16.60
N PHE A 400 -10.76 -7.69 -15.49
CA PHE A 400 -11.82 -7.69 -14.46
C PHE A 400 -12.98 -6.76 -14.79
N GLN A 401 -12.81 -5.84 -15.72
CA GLN A 401 -13.87 -4.89 -16.06
C GLN A 401 -15.06 -5.62 -16.68
N GLY A 402 -16.22 -5.45 -16.06
CA GLY A 402 -17.51 -5.88 -16.59
C GLY A 402 -18.02 -7.26 -16.17
N ASN A 403 -17.23 -8.14 -15.56
CA ASN A 403 -17.76 -9.43 -15.06
C ASN A 403 -16.88 -10.02 -13.95
N ALA A 404 -17.25 -9.77 -12.71
CA ALA A 404 -16.55 -10.28 -11.53
C ALA A 404 -17.02 -11.68 -11.07
N ILE A 405 -17.96 -12.34 -11.77
CA ILE A 405 -18.56 -13.57 -11.30
C ILE A 405 -17.63 -14.76 -11.48
N ASP A 406 -16.97 -14.85 -12.63
CA ASP A 406 -16.06 -15.96 -12.98
C ASP A 406 -14.60 -15.51 -13.01
N TRP A 407 -14.15 -14.90 -11.91
CA TRP A 407 -12.78 -14.44 -11.83
C TRP A 407 -11.77 -15.60 -11.70
N GLU A 408 -12.17 -16.74 -11.13
CA GLU A 408 -11.30 -17.91 -10.95
C GLU A 408 -10.81 -18.47 -12.30
N GLY A 409 -11.68 -18.52 -13.30
CA GLY A 409 -11.34 -18.97 -14.66
C GLY A 409 -10.36 -18.05 -15.39
N ARG A 410 -10.21 -16.80 -14.97
CA ARG A 410 -9.39 -15.76 -15.61
C ARG A 410 -8.00 -15.63 -15.04
N VAL A 411 -7.69 -16.34 -13.98
CA VAL A 411 -6.39 -16.28 -13.32
C VAL A 411 -5.58 -17.54 -13.55
N VAL A 412 -4.28 -17.42 -13.33
CA VAL A 412 -3.33 -18.52 -13.40
C VAL A 412 -2.37 -18.43 -12.22
N GLN A 413 -2.00 -19.59 -11.66
CA GLN A 413 -1.02 -19.67 -10.60
C GLN A 413 0.39 -19.93 -11.13
N GLY A 414 1.38 -19.31 -10.50
CA GLY A 414 2.77 -19.38 -10.91
C GLY A 414 3.76 -19.29 -9.76
N THR A 415 5.01 -19.08 -10.10
CA THR A 415 6.14 -19.03 -9.18
C THR A 415 6.86 -17.69 -9.26
N GLY A 416 7.63 -17.37 -8.22
CA GLY A 416 8.47 -16.18 -8.18
C GLY A 416 9.78 -16.44 -7.46
N ARG A 417 10.80 -15.65 -7.80
CA ARG A 417 12.10 -15.63 -7.13
C ARG A 417 12.56 -14.20 -6.98
N ALA A 418 13.07 -13.85 -5.80
CA ALA A 418 13.73 -12.57 -5.56
C ALA A 418 15.02 -12.78 -4.80
N LYS A 419 16.02 -11.95 -5.09
CA LYS A 419 17.30 -11.89 -4.38
C LYS A 419 17.82 -10.47 -4.37
N GLY A 420 18.56 -10.12 -3.33
CA GLY A 420 19.13 -8.79 -3.24
C GLY A 420 20.19 -8.67 -2.16
N MET A 421 20.87 -7.54 -2.23
CA MET A 421 21.81 -7.01 -1.27
C MET A 421 21.37 -5.61 -0.87
N GLU A 422 21.40 -5.31 0.42
CA GLU A 422 21.05 -4.00 0.96
C GLU A 422 22.22 -3.47 1.80
N LEU A 423 22.62 -2.24 1.56
CA LEU A 423 23.62 -1.49 2.33
C LEU A 423 22.91 -0.36 3.06
N PHE A 424 23.29 -0.12 4.29
CA PHE A 424 22.75 0.94 5.13
C PHE A 424 23.84 1.59 5.97
N LEU A 425 23.86 2.92 5.99
CA LEU A 425 24.71 3.73 6.85
C LEU A 425 23.91 4.88 7.42
N ARG A 426 23.94 5.05 8.75
CA ARG A 426 23.27 6.13 9.47
C ARG A 426 24.21 6.81 10.44
N LYS A 427 24.24 8.14 10.40
CA LYS A 427 24.83 9.00 11.44
C LYS A 427 23.71 9.45 12.38
N LYS A 428 23.84 9.14 13.68
CA LYS A 428 22.77 9.30 14.69
C LYS A 428 22.85 10.62 15.45
N THR A 429 24.05 11.17 15.63
CA THR A 429 24.35 12.26 16.59
C THR A 429 25.10 13.41 15.93
N GLY A 430 25.09 14.59 16.58
CA GLY A 430 25.69 15.86 16.14
C GLY A 430 24.74 16.69 15.27
N ASP A 431 25.18 17.87 14.89
CA ASP A 431 24.36 18.82 14.09
C ASP A 431 23.98 18.25 12.72
N LEU A 432 24.91 17.50 12.10
CA LEU A 432 24.66 16.75 10.88
C LEU A 432 24.27 15.32 11.22
N THR A 433 23.02 14.92 10.89
CA THR A 433 22.49 13.58 11.02
C THR A 433 21.89 13.13 9.69
N GLY A 434 21.65 11.83 9.53
CA GLY A 434 21.04 11.31 8.31
C GLY A 434 21.41 9.87 8.04
N TRP A 435 20.99 9.39 6.87
CA TRP A 435 21.27 8.02 6.46
C TRP A 435 21.33 7.90 4.94
N ILE A 436 22.06 6.90 4.48
CA ILE A 436 22.10 6.44 3.10
C ILE A 436 21.75 4.96 3.08
N SER A 437 20.91 4.55 2.15
CA SER A 437 20.63 3.15 1.86
C SER A 437 20.75 2.87 0.39
N TYR A 438 21.35 1.74 0.05
CA TYR A 438 21.46 1.25 -1.31
C TYR A 438 20.95 -0.19 -1.37
N SER A 439 20.14 -0.48 -2.38
CA SER A 439 19.61 -1.83 -2.63
C SER A 439 19.91 -2.25 -4.07
N LEU A 440 20.49 -3.43 -4.21
CA LEU A 440 20.65 -4.12 -5.47
C LEU A 440 19.75 -5.35 -5.45
N ALA A 441 18.70 -5.38 -6.28
CA ALA A 441 17.69 -6.42 -6.23
C ALA A 441 17.33 -6.97 -7.61
N LYS A 442 16.84 -8.21 -7.63
CA LYS A 442 16.25 -8.84 -8.81
C LYS A 442 15.04 -9.66 -8.40
N ALA A 443 13.89 -9.40 -9.01
CA ALA A 443 12.65 -10.13 -8.79
C ALA A 443 12.04 -10.57 -10.12
N ASN A 444 11.82 -11.88 -10.27
CA ASN A 444 11.20 -12.47 -11.46
C ASN A 444 9.98 -13.29 -11.07
N ARG A 445 9.02 -13.37 -11.97
CA ARG A 445 7.85 -14.26 -11.91
C ARG A 445 7.80 -15.17 -13.14
N ARG A 446 7.12 -16.31 -13.01
CA ARG A 446 6.87 -17.26 -14.08
C ARG A 446 5.48 -17.85 -13.91
N PHE A 447 4.66 -17.79 -14.95
CA PHE A 447 3.30 -18.36 -14.97
C PHE A 447 3.12 -19.22 -16.24
N PRO A 448 2.44 -20.36 -16.14
CA PRO A 448 1.99 -21.09 -17.32
C PRO A 448 1.07 -20.20 -18.18
N GLY A 449 1.27 -20.18 -19.49
CA GLY A 449 0.42 -19.41 -20.41
C GLY A 449 0.64 -17.90 -20.42
N ILE A 450 1.56 -17.36 -19.59
CA ILE A 450 2.00 -15.97 -19.66
C ILE A 450 3.43 -15.92 -20.15
N ASN A 451 3.73 -15.06 -21.14
CA ASN A 451 5.06 -14.95 -21.74
C ASN A 451 5.62 -16.30 -22.20
N GLU A 452 4.77 -17.14 -22.79
CA GLU A 452 5.10 -18.51 -23.25
C GLU A 452 5.68 -19.40 -22.11
N GLY A 453 5.30 -19.13 -20.86
CA GLY A 453 5.85 -19.81 -19.70
C GLY A 453 7.30 -19.45 -19.35
N LYS A 454 7.89 -18.46 -20.01
CA LYS A 454 9.25 -17.96 -19.72
C LYS A 454 9.23 -17.01 -18.52
N PRO A 455 10.30 -16.98 -17.69
CA PRO A 455 10.40 -16.01 -16.61
C PRO A 455 10.46 -14.56 -17.13
N PHE A 456 9.80 -13.65 -16.42
CA PHE A 456 9.81 -12.21 -16.73
C PHE A 456 10.00 -11.38 -15.46
N PRO A 457 10.50 -10.13 -15.55
CA PRO A 457 10.66 -9.25 -14.39
C PRO A 457 9.32 -8.95 -13.71
N PHE A 458 9.32 -8.91 -12.39
CA PHE A 458 8.16 -8.43 -11.63
C PHE A 458 7.95 -6.92 -11.84
N SER A 459 6.70 -6.44 -11.89
CA SER A 459 6.38 -5.03 -12.14
C SER A 459 7.06 -4.04 -11.19
N PHE A 460 7.38 -4.47 -9.96
CA PHE A 460 8.13 -3.68 -8.99
C PHE A 460 9.63 -4.05 -8.91
N ASP A 461 10.18 -4.73 -9.93
CA ASP A 461 11.63 -5.03 -9.98
C ASP A 461 12.43 -3.74 -10.24
N ARG A 462 13.04 -3.20 -9.20
CA ARG A 462 14.06 -2.15 -9.33
C ARG A 462 15.43 -2.75 -9.12
N ARG A 463 16.30 -2.61 -10.13
CA ARG A 463 17.66 -3.17 -10.06
C ARG A 463 18.52 -2.44 -9.03
N HIS A 464 18.51 -1.12 -9.08
CA HIS A 464 19.23 -0.25 -8.18
C HIS A 464 18.25 0.71 -7.53
N GLN A 465 18.37 0.89 -6.23
CA GLN A 465 17.65 1.91 -5.48
C GLN A 465 18.60 2.53 -4.47
N LEU A 466 18.68 3.84 -4.44
CA LEU A 466 19.49 4.63 -3.51
C LEU A 466 18.61 5.69 -2.87
N ASN A 467 18.67 5.80 -1.54
CA ASN A 467 18.01 6.85 -0.79
C ASN A 467 19.04 7.52 0.11
N LEU A 468 19.05 8.84 0.11
CA LEU A 468 19.91 9.68 0.94
C LEU A 468 19.04 10.70 1.66
N VAL A 469 19.09 10.68 2.98
CA VAL A 469 18.41 11.66 3.84
C VAL A 469 19.45 12.36 4.68
N VAL A 470 19.43 13.68 4.66
CA VAL A 470 20.34 14.55 5.42
C VAL A 470 19.51 15.52 6.22
N SER A 471 19.92 15.76 7.45
CA SER A 471 19.34 16.77 8.34
C SER A 471 20.47 17.50 9.05
N TYR A 472 20.47 18.83 8.97
CA TYR A 472 21.49 19.69 9.54
C TYR A 472 20.87 20.78 10.43
N GLN A 473 21.29 20.84 11.68
CA GLN A 473 20.89 21.88 12.62
C GLN A 473 21.73 23.14 12.35
N LEU A 474 21.11 24.15 11.73
CA LEU A 474 21.77 25.41 11.37
C LEU A 474 21.93 26.33 12.58
N SER A 475 20.94 26.33 13.48
CA SER A 475 20.92 27.05 14.74
C SER A 475 19.89 26.42 15.68
N GLU A 476 19.71 26.92 16.89
CA GLU A 476 18.66 26.43 17.83
C GLU A 476 17.24 26.49 17.23
N GLU A 477 16.97 27.49 16.39
CA GLU A 477 15.64 27.68 15.79
C GLU A 477 15.54 27.10 14.37
N TRP A 478 16.65 26.95 13.64
CA TRP A 478 16.63 26.59 12.23
C TRP A 478 17.25 25.22 11.95
N LYS A 479 16.52 24.40 11.19
CA LYS A 479 16.93 23.08 10.74
C LYS A 479 16.74 22.96 9.22
N PHE A 480 17.76 22.50 8.54
CA PHE A 480 17.72 22.10 7.13
C PHE A 480 17.52 20.60 6.99
N ALA A 481 16.78 20.15 5.97
CA ALA A 481 16.66 18.75 5.59
C ALA A 481 16.67 18.61 4.07
N ALA A 482 17.25 17.51 3.59
CA ALA A 482 17.22 17.11 2.19
C ALA A 482 16.99 15.62 2.07
N ASP A 483 16.21 15.22 1.08
CA ASP A 483 15.91 13.83 0.72
C ASP A 483 16.16 13.63 -0.77
N TRP A 484 17.08 12.73 -1.12
CA TRP A 484 17.35 12.38 -2.49
C TRP A 484 17.11 10.89 -2.73
N VAL A 485 16.32 10.60 -3.74
CA VAL A 485 15.94 9.25 -4.13
C VAL A 485 16.34 8.99 -5.57
N TYR A 486 17.00 7.85 -5.80
CA TYR A 486 17.27 7.32 -7.13
C TYR A 486 16.75 5.89 -7.21
N GLY A 487 16.19 5.50 -8.35
CA GLY A 487 15.83 4.12 -8.66
C GLY A 487 15.79 3.87 -10.15
N THR A 488 16.32 2.72 -10.58
CA THR A 488 16.16 2.27 -11.97
C THR A 488 14.68 2.13 -12.31
N GLY A 489 14.34 2.36 -13.58
CA GLY A 489 12.96 2.32 -14.07
C GLY A 489 12.26 0.99 -13.79
N TYR A 490 10.96 1.05 -13.57
CA TYR A 490 10.13 -0.13 -13.44
C TYR A 490 9.96 -0.85 -14.78
N PRO A 491 9.93 -2.20 -14.81
CA PRO A 491 9.59 -2.94 -16.00
C PRO A 491 8.08 -2.87 -16.27
N ILE A 492 7.73 -2.60 -17.51
CA ILE A 492 6.35 -2.53 -18.00
C ILE A 492 6.17 -3.35 -19.26
N THR A 493 4.94 -3.72 -19.57
CA THR A 493 4.56 -4.29 -20.85
C THR A 493 4.19 -3.15 -21.79
N LEU A 494 4.93 -2.99 -22.87
CA LEU A 494 4.72 -1.95 -23.87
C LEU A 494 4.48 -2.62 -25.23
N ALA A 495 3.52 -2.09 -25.99
CA ALA A 495 3.31 -2.53 -27.35
C ALA A 495 4.56 -2.21 -28.21
N ILE A 496 5.04 -3.17 -28.96
CA ILE A 496 6.21 -3.03 -29.84
C ILE A 496 5.84 -2.87 -31.29
N GLY A 497 4.56 -2.98 -31.62
CA GLY A 497 4.01 -2.79 -32.95
C GLY A 497 2.50 -2.69 -32.94
N LYS A 498 1.95 -2.21 -34.06
CA LYS A 498 0.52 -2.24 -34.35
C LYS A 498 0.28 -3.11 -35.56
N GLN A 499 -0.79 -3.88 -35.55
CA GLN A 499 -1.28 -4.63 -36.69
C GLN A 499 -2.69 -4.20 -37.04
N THR A 500 -2.98 -4.10 -38.30
CA THR A 500 -4.35 -3.86 -38.75
C THR A 500 -5.14 -5.17 -38.67
N ILE A 501 -6.21 -5.12 -37.88
CA ILE A 501 -7.16 -6.24 -37.80
C ILE A 501 -8.30 -5.89 -38.76
N LEU A 502 -8.44 -6.70 -39.78
CA LEU A 502 -9.56 -6.60 -40.73
C LEU A 502 -10.76 -7.34 -40.12
N THR A 503 -11.81 -6.62 -39.79
CA THR A 503 -13.07 -7.22 -39.35
C THR A 503 -14.06 -7.19 -40.52
N PRO A 504 -14.64 -8.33 -40.92
CA PRO A 504 -15.63 -8.34 -42.00
C PRO A 504 -16.83 -7.49 -41.60
N ALA A 505 -17.31 -6.66 -42.52
CA ALA A 505 -18.59 -5.99 -42.36
C ALA A 505 -19.70 -6.95 -42.79
N TYR A 506 -20.67 -7.20 -41.91
CA TYR A 506 -21.82 -8.06 -42.19
C TYR A 506 -23.06 -7.18 -42.41
N TYR A 507 -23.79 -7.48 -43.48
CA TYR A 507 -25.12 -6.95 -43.69
C TYR A 507 -26.07 -8.12 -43.99
N ASN A 508 -27.14 -8.26 -43.24
CA ASN A 508 -28.09 -9.37 -43.32
C ASN A 508 -27.46 -10.77 -43.23
N GLY A 509 -26.34 -10.91 -42.49
CA GLY A 509 -25.63 -12.18 -42.35
C GLY A 509 -24.62 -12.51 -43.47
N GLU A 510 -24.53 -11.68 -44.49
CA GLU A 510 -23.54 -11.83 -45.57
C GLU A 510 -22.36 -10.84 -45.37
N ILE A 511 -21.15 -11.29 -45.72
CA ILE A 511 -19.94 -10.45 -45.72
C ILE A 511 -20.05 -9.49 -46.91
N THR A 512 -20.30 -8.21 -46.64
CA THR A 512 -20.46 -7.17 -47.67
C THR A 512 -19.16 -6.48 -48.03
N ASP A 513 -18.20 -6.40 -47.13
CA ASP A 513 -16.90 -5.80 -47.36
C ASP A 513 -15.86 -6.29 -46.34
N LEU A 514 -14.78 -6.90 -46.80
CA LEU A 514 -13.66 -7.36 -45.96
C LEU A 514 -12.75 -6.22 -45.47
N TYR A 515 -12.89 -5.02 -46.06
CA TYR A 515 -11.91 -3.94 -45.89
C TYR A 515 -12.46 -2.68 -45.23
N LYS A 516 -13.75 -2.63 -44.94
CA LYS A 516 -14.40 -1.41 -44.46
C LYS A 516 -14.18 -1.09 -42.97
N ASN A 517 -14.00 -2.12 -42.16
CA ASN A 517 -13.77 -1.94 -40.72
C ASN A 517 -12.33 -2.31 -40.36
N HIS A 518 -11.50 -1.29 -40.25
CA HIS A 518 -10.12 -1.46 -39.77
C HIS A 518 -10.10 -1.21 -38.27
N SER A 519 -9.76 -2.20 -37.46
CA SER A 519 -9.37 -2.03 -36.07
C SER A 519 -7.85 -2.19 -35.95
N SER A 520 -7.24 -1.37 -35.12
CA SER A 520 -5.81 -1.46 -34.81
C SER A 520 -5.62 -2.38 -33.62
N GLY A 521 -4.95 -3.50 -33.80
CA GLY A 521 -4.48 -4.37 -32.71
C GLY A 521 -3.06 -4.02 -32.32
N GLU A 522 -2.78 -3.99 -31.02
CA GLU A 522 -1.43 -3.80 -30.51
C GLU A 522 -0.71 -5.14 -30.38
N TYR A 523 0.52 -5.22 -30.86
CA TYR A 523 1.39 -6.37 -30.68
C TYR A 523 2.36 -6.10 -29.53
N TYR A 524 2.32 -6.95 -28.52
CA TYR A 524 3.16 -6.86 -27.34
C TYR A 524 4.33 -7.84 -27.43
N GLY A 525 5.51 -7.39 -27.02
CA GLY A 525 6.67 -8.26 -26.82
C GLY A 525 6.53 -9.11 -25.55
N GLY A 526 7.63 -9.39 -24.89
CA GLY A 526 7.58 -10.11 -23.62
C GLY A 526 6.91 -9.32 -22.49
N ARG A 527 6.22 -10.01 -21.58
CA ARG A 527 5.62 -9.42 -20.38
C ARG A 527 6.68 -8.67 -19.57
N ASN A 528 6.42 -7.39 -19.23
CA ASN A 528 7.35 -6.51 -18.52
C ASN A 528 8.74 -6.41 -19.17
N GLY A 529 8.80 -6.50 -20.51
CA GLY A 529 10.05 -6.52 -21.29
C GLY A 529 10.70 -5.16 -21.49
N PHE A 530 9.96 -4.07 -21.27
CA PHE A 530 10.44 -2.70 -21.39
C PHE A 530 10.72 -2.09 -20.02
N ARG A 531 11.86 -1.39 -19.83
CA ARG A 531 12.13 -0.61 -18.63
C ARG A 531 11.89 0.86 -18.88
N MET A 532 11.11 1.47 -17.99
CA MET A 532 10.95 2.93 -17.98
C MET A 532 12.30 3.62 -17.71
N LYS A 533 12.39 4.91 -17.99
CA LYS A 533 13.54 5.74 -17.59
C LYS A 533 13.71 5.74 -16.07
N ASP A 534 14.94 5.95 -15.63
CA ASP A 534 15.28 6.02 -14.22
C ASP A 534 14.55 7.17 -13.53
N TYR A 535 14.08 6.87 -12.33
CA TYR A 535 13.47 7.82 -11.41
C TYR A 535 14.51 8.43 -10.50
N HIS A 536 14.54 9.76 -10.39
CA HIS A 536 15.28 10.42 -9.30
C HIS A 536 14.63 11.74 -8.92
N ARG A 537 14.79 12.13 -7.65
CA ARG A 537 14.18 13.32 -7.10
C ARG A 537 14.98 13.83 -5.91
N LEU A 538 15.10 15.16 -5.81
CA LEU A 538 15.62 15.85 -4.65
C LEU A 538 14.51 16.71 -4.06
N ASP A 539 14.27 16.53 -2.76
CA ASP A 539 13.41 17.39 -1.96
C ASP A 539 14.26 18.11 -0.93
N ILE A 540 13.97 19.38 -0.68
CA ILE A 540 14.63 20.17 0.37
C ILE A 540 13.62 20.84 1.26
N GLY A 541 14.00 21.09 2.51
CA GLY A 541 13.14 21.77 3.48
C GLY A 541 13.93 22.53 4.54
N PHE A 542 13.32 23.62 5.00
CA PHE A 542 13.79 24.41 6.14
C PHE A 542 12.69 24.46 7.17
N THR A 543 13.04 24.16 8.42
CA THR A 543 12.12 24.21 9.55
C THR A 543 12.60 25.30 10.51
N HIS A 544 11.71 26.23 10.84
CA HIS A 544 11.93 27.26 11.85
C HIS A 544 11.04 27.00 13.04
N THR A 545 11.62 26.75 14.20
CA THR A 545 10.91 26.46 15.46
C THR A 545 11.14 27.57 16.45
N ARG A 546 10.06 28.12 17.00
CA ARG A 546 10.11 29.18 18.00
C ARG A 546 9.14 28.93 19.15
N GLN A 547 9.64 29.09 20.36
CA GLN A 547 8.81 29.11 21.57
C GLN A 547 8.32 30.53 21.84
N LYS A 548 7.01 30.72 21.94
CA LYS A 548 6.42 32.04 22.30
C LYS A 548 5.14 31.86 23.10
N TYR A 549 5.06 32.50 24.26
CA TYR A 549 3.91 32.44 25.20
C TYR A 549 3.54 31.00 25.58
N GLY A 550 4.53 30.16 25.91
CA GLY A 550 4.31 28.76 26.30
C GLY A 550 3.84 27.85 25.14
N LYS A 551 3.83 28.34 23.90
CA LYS A 551 3.41 27.60 22.70
C LYS A 551 4.57 27.44 21.75
N GLU A 552 4.68 26.26 21.18
CA GLU A 552 5.67 25.97 20.12
C GLU A 552 5.06 26.28 18.75
N ARG A 553 5.74 27.10 17.96
CA ARG A 553 5.35 27.50 16.61
C ARG A 553 6.40 27.03 15.64
N ILE A 554 5.97 26.25 14.64
CA ILE A 554 6.87 25.64 13.67
C ILE A 554 6.42 26.07 12.28
N TRP A 555 7.32 26.73 11.55
CA TRP A 555 7.17 26.96 10.11
C TRP A 555 8.01 25.96 9.35
N ASN A 556 7.42 25.32 8.34
CA ASN A 556 8.13 24.42 7.45
C ASN A 556 7.99 24.95 6.02
N PHE A 557 9.13 25.22 5.38
CA PHE A 557 9.24 25.60 3.98
C PHE A 557 9.90 24.47 3.24
N SER A 558 9.26 23.92 2.22
CA SER A 558 9.80 22.79 1.47
C SER A 558 9.57 22.91 -0.02
N VAL A 559 10.45 22.31 -0.79
CA VAL A 559 10.32 22.19 -2.23
C VAL A 559 10.49 20.72 -2.60
N TYR A 560 9.44 20.14 -3.13
CA TYR A 560 9.43 18.82 -3.71
C TYR A 560 9.99 18.89 -5.14
N ASN A 561 10.83 17.92 -5.52
CA ASN A 561 11.40 17.81 -6.86
C ASN A 561 12.13 19.11 -7.33
N VAL A 562 13.11 19.55 -6.56
CA VAL A 562 13.81 20.86 -6.69
C VAL A 562 14.29 21.14 -8.10
N TYR A 563 14.83 20.14 -8.79
CA TYR A 563 15.34 20.28 -10.15
C TYR A 563 14.33 19.94 -11.24
N ASN A 564 13.03 19.87 -10.88
CA ASN A 564 11.89 19.68 -11.80
C ASN A 564 12.06 18.48 -12.74
N ARG A 565 12.56 17.35 -12.24
CA ARG A 565 12.70 16.13 -13.04
C ARG A 565 11.34 15.64 -13.49
N GLN A 566 11.19 15.42 -14.79
CA GLN A 566 10.03 14.76 -15.37
C GLN A 566 10.16 13.24 -15.17
N ASN A 567 9.81 12.78 -13.96
CA ASN A 567 9.88 11.37 -13.62
C ASN A 567 8.78 10.58 -14.33
N PRO A 568 9.10 9.40 -14.91
CA PRO A 568 8.11 8.61 -15.62
C PRO A 568 7.06 8.08 -14.65
N TYR A 569 5.79 8.29 -14.98
CA TYR A 569 4.66 7.71 -14.28
C TYR A 569 4.04 6.57 -15.09
N TYR A 570 3.72 6.83 -16.39
CA TYR A 570 3.36 5.80 -17.37
C TYR A 570 3.74 6.24 -18.77
N TYR A 571 3.77 5.29 -19.71
CA TYR A 571 4.01 5.52 -21.11
C TYR A 571 2.74 5.19 -21.92
N PHE A 572 2.49 5.96 -22.98
CA PHE A 572 1.38 5.76 -23.88
C PHE A 572 1.77 6.17 -25.30
N TYR A 573 1.13 5.55 -26.27
CA TYR A 573 1.28 5.92 -27.66
C TYR A 573 0.22 6.95 -28.05
N LYS A 574 0.63 7.96 -28.82
CA LYS A 574 -0.25 8.96 -29.42
C LYS A 574 -0.02 8.97 -30.93
N GLU A 575 -1.11 8.93 -31.69
CA GLU A 575 -1.07 9.15 -33.13
C GLU A 575 -1.01 10.64 -33.41
N ARG A 576 -0.04 11.03 -34.24
CA ARG A 576 0.12 12.39 -34.73
C ARG A 576 -0.07 12.37 -36.25
N LYS A 577 -0.98 13.18 -36.73
CA LYS A 577 -1.11 13.45 -38.17
C LYS A 577 -0.29 14.69 -38.47
N PRO A 578 0.84 14.60 -39.17
CA PRO A 578 1.56 15.77 -39.63
C PRO A 578 0.72 16.51 -40.68
N TRP A 579 1.01 17.80 -40.90
CA TRP A 579 0.31 18.62 -41.89
C TRP A 579 0.36 18.00 -43.29
N GLN A 580 1.48 17.33 -43.61
CA GLN A 580 1.66 16.52 -44.83
C GLN A 580 2.31 15.19 -44.42
N GLY A 581 1.76 14.06 -44.88
CA GLY A 581 2.30 12.71 -44.65
C GLY A 581 1.35 11.77 -43.89
N ASP A 582 1.83 10.56 -43.67
CA ASP A 582 1.11 9.48 -42.97
C ASP A 582 1.06 9.70 -41.45
N TYR A 583 0.09 9.06 -40.79
CA TYR A 583 0.02 9.05 -39.34
C TYR A 583 1.28 8.41 -38.72
N THR A 584 1.92 9.14 -37.83
CA THR A 584 3.04 8.62 -37.05
C THR A 584 2.57 8.27 -35.64
N THR A 585 3.04 7.13 -35.12
CA THR A 585 2.77 6.73 -33.73
C THR A 585 3.99 7.06 -32.89
N GLU A 586 3.86 7.96 -31.95
CA GLU A 586 4.93 8.43 -31.07
C GLU A 586 4.68 7.95 -29.63
N LEU A 587 5.78 7.54 -28.95
CA LEU A 587 5.73 7.14 -27.55
C LEU A 587 5.88 8.38 -26.63
N TYR A 588 4.89 8.62 -25.80
CA TYR A 588 4.86 9.70 -24.84
C TYR A 588 5.06 9.18 -23.41
N GLN A 589 5.67 10.01 -22.60
CA GLN A 589 5.83 9.81 -21.17
C GLN A 589 4.91 10.77 -20.42
N ALA A 590 4.05 10.24 -19.57
CA ALA A 590 3.35 11.04 -18.57
C ALA A 590 4.19 11.13 -17.30
N SER A 591 4.33 12.36 -16.78
CA SER A 591 5.00 12.68 -15.51
C SER A 591 3.99 13.35 -14.59
N PHE A 592 4.01 13.01 -13.30
CA PHE A 592 2.87 13.35 -12.44
C PHE A 592 3.05 14.64 -11.64
N ILE A 593 4.14 14.77 -10.89
CA ILE A 593 4.36 15.95 -10.03
C ILE A 593 5.64 16.68 -10.45
N PRO A 594 5.52 17.93 -10.96
CA PRO A 594 6.66 18.81 -11.25
C PRO A 594 7.27 19.34 -9.94
N ILE A 595 8.13 20.36 -10.04
CA ILE A 595 8.56 21.12 -8.88
C ILE A 595 7.33 21.66 -8.13
N PHE A 596 7.29 21.43 -6.82
CA PHE A 596 6.16 21.84 -5.99
C PHE A 596 6.63 22.45 -4.67
N PRO A 597 6.60 23.78 -4.53
CA PRO A 597 6.87 24.45 -3.26
C PRO A 597 5.69 24.27 -2.30
N SER A 598 5.99 24.10 -1.03
CA SER A 598 5.00 23.94 0.04
C SER A 598 5.40 24.70 1.29
N VAL A 599 4.43 25.23 1.97
CA VAL A 599 4.58 25.85 3.29
C VAL A 599 3.56 25.29 4.25
N SER A 600 3.97 25.04 5.48
CA SER A 600 3.05 24.69 6.55
C SER A 600 3.42 25.40 7.86
N TYR A 601 2.38 25.62 8.66
CA TYR A 601 2.47 26.18 10.00
C TYR A 601 1.90 25.21 11.02
N THR A 602 2.67 24.89 12.05
CA THR A 602 2.24 24.04 13.15
C THR A 602 2.26 24.83 14.46
N LEU A 603 1.17 24.73 15.20
CA LEU A 603 1.01 25.30 16.53
C LEU A 603 0.78 24.16 17.53
N LYS A 604 1.65 24.05 18.56
CA LYS A 604 1.47 23.16 19.71
C LYS A 604 1.14 23.96 20.94
N PHE A 605 0.05 23.59 21.65
CA PHE A 605 -0.50 24.34 22.78
C PHE A 605 -1.23 23.45 23.78
#